data_0b2791ecf16d174c5115fa19fe6429bd
#
_entry.id   0b2791ecf16d174c5115fa19fe6429bd
#
_cell.length_a   1.000
_cell.length_b   1.000
_cell.length_c   1.000
_cell.angle_alpha   90.00
_cell.angle_beta   90.00
_cell.angle_gamma   90.00
#
_symmetry.space_group_name_H-M   'P 1'
#
loop_
_entity.id
_entity.type
_entity.pdbx_description
1 polymer ?
#
loop_
_entity_poly.entity_id
_entity_poly.type
_entity_poly.pdbx_seq_one_letter_code
_entity_poly.pdbx_strand_id
1 'polypeptide(L)'
;MLIDVAFTPSEVQAIDSKVCVVIDVIRATSSLTVILSKKPDKVILTTTIMKTNKIASQLTVHPLLCGERKGLPPEGFDFGNSPAEYFKADLLGKTVIFTSSNGTRAIADVTVAANVYLGCFLNGSAVAKKAYDYAVAHEKDILFVCAGREEKFAIDDAYCAGYLVSRVVSLISSDTEFRLGDGAQAALGIFGYYRDDKRLLEMSGAGKNVIDIGLSEDLTFLLQRDLIEVVPELITDNNPNPEYGFSVFL
;
A
#
# COMPACT_ATOMS: atom_id res chain seq x y z
N MET A 1 8.98 20.97 -6.79
CA MET A 1 8.52 19.59 -6.51
C MET A 1 7.39 19.22 -7.45
N LEU A 2 7.45 18.07 -8.13
CA LEU A 2 6.35 17.49 -8.89
C LEU A 2 5.62 16.46 -8.00
N ILE A 3 4.29 16.48 -8.01
CA ILE A 3 3.44 15.46 -7.39
C ILE A 3 2.65 14.81 -8.51
N ASP A 4 2.77 13.50 -8.67
CA ASP A 4 2.07 12.79 -9.74
C ASP A 4 1.51 11.44 -9.28
N VAL A 5 0.68 10.83 -10.12
CA VAL A 5 0.05 9.51 -9.89
C VAL A 5 0.26 8.63 -11.11
N ALA A 6 0.82 7.45 -10.89
CA ALA A 6 0.81 6.34 -11.83
C ALA A 6 -0.39 5.43 -11.47
N PHE A 7 -1.30 5.24 -12.39
CA PHE A 7 -2.51 4.43 -12.15
C PHE A 7 -2.26 2.92 -12.26
N THR A 8 -1.09 2.55 -12.77
CA THR A 8 -0.60 1.18 -12.81
C THR A 8 0.93 1.18 -12.64
N PRO A 9 1.54 0.08 -12.13
CA PRO A 9 2.99 -0.01 -12.03
C PRO A 9 3.71 0.12 -13.38
N SER A 10 3.07 -0.25 -14.49
CA SER A 10 3.64 -0.15 -15.84
C SER A 10 3.88 1.30 -16.32
N GLU A 11 3.22 2.28 -15.71
CA GLU A 11 3.41 3.71 -16.02
C GLU A 11 4.62 4.32 -15.30
N VAL A 12 5.22 3.57 -14.37
CA VAL A 12 6.29 4.07 -13.52
C VAL A 12 7.60 4.22 -14.29
N GLN A 13 8.19 5.42 -14.26
CA GLN A 13 9.44 5.73 -14.95
C GLN A 13 10.33 6.63 -14.08
N ALA A 14 11.65 6.47 -14.18
CA ALA A 14 12.65 7.31 -13.55
C ALA A 14 12.39 7.55 -12.04
N ILE A 15 12.25 6.47 -11.27
CA ILE A 15 11.84 6.52 -9.86
C ILE A 15 12.99 6.64 -8.86
N ASP A 16 14.22 6.40 -9.27
CA ASP A 16 15.44 6.49 -8.44
C ASP A 16 15.60 7.84 -7.73
N SER A 17 15.01 8.90 -8.30
CA SER A 17 14.99 10.23 -7.73
C SER A 17 13.66 10.62 -7.05
N LYS A 18 12.70 9.72 -6.90
CA LYS A 18 11.35 10.01 -6.39
C LYS A 18 11.08 9.32 -5.06
N VAL A 19 10.22 9.94 -4.27
CA VAL A 19 9.53 9.27 -3.15
C VAL A 19 8.28 8.60 -3.71
N CYS A 20 8.18 7.29 -3.56
CA CYS A 20 7.02 6.54 -4.01
C CYS A 20 6.08 6.22 -2.84
N VAL A 21 4.78 6.42 -3.05
CA VAL A 21 3.72 5.95 -2.13
C VAL A 21 2.89 4.92 -2.86
N VAL A 22 3.04 3.65 -2.49
CA VAL A 22 2.29 2.54 -3.12
C VAL A 22 0.90 2.43 -2.52
N ILE A 23 -0.09 2.22 -3.38
CA ILE A 23 -1.51 2.11 -3.03
C ILE A 23 -2.07 0.81 -3.61
N ASP A 24 -2.55 -0.07 -2.75
CA ASP A 24 -3.44 -1.20 -3.01
C ASP A 24 -4.47 -1.15 -1.88
N VAL A 25 -5.44 -0.24 -2.04
CA VAL A 25 -6.35 0.09 -0.94
C VAL A 25 -7.28 -1.08 -0.61
N ILE A 26 -7.66 -1.87 -1.59
CA ILE A 26 -8.40 -3.11 -1.42
C ILE A 26 -7.53 -4.30 -1.91
N ARG A 27 -6.62 -4.79 -1.02
CA ARG A 27 -6.53 -4.57 0.44
C ARG A 27 -5.09 -4.49 0.95
N ALA A 28 -4.08 -4.75 0.10
CA ALA A 28 -2.73 -5.07 0.59
C ALA A 28 -2.07 -3.94 1.41
N THR A 29 -2.07 -2.69 0.94
CA THR A 29 -1.44 -1.60 1.71
C THR A 29 -2.20 -1.28 2.99
N SER A 30 -3.52 -1.43 2.99
CA SER A 30 -4.36 -1.30 4.18
C SER A 30 -4.05 -2.39 5.21
N SER A 31 -3.97 -3.65 4.76
CA SER A 31 -3.63 -4.79 5.63
C SER A 31 -2.23 -4.65 6.22
N LEU A 32 -1.24 -4.27 5.41
CA LEU A 32 0.13 -4.05 5.89
C LEU A 32 0.21 -2.89 6.90
N THR A 33 -0.56 -1.82 6.70
CA THR A 33 -0.67 -0.71 7.67
C THR A 33 -1.21 -1.21 9.00
N VAL A 34 -2.26 -2.03 8.99
CA VAL A 34 -2.81 -2.63 10.22
C VAL A 34 -1.83 -3.60 10.86
N ILE A 35 -1.21 -4.51 10.08
CA ILE A 35 -0.23 -5.48 10.58
C ILE A 35 0.88 -4.74 11.34
N LEU A 36 1.48 -3.71 10.73
CA LEU A 36 2.58 -2.96 11.34
C LEU A 36 2.14 -2.18 12.59
N SER A 37 0.90 -1.69 12.64
CA SER A 37 0.37 -1.05 13.84
C SER A 37 0.29 -1.98 15.05
N LYS A 38 0.32 -3.29 14.84
CA LYS A 38 0.34 -4.34 15.89
C LYS A 38 1.75 -4.69 16.38
N LYS A 39 2.79 -3.98 15.89
CA LYS A 39 4.19 -4.13 16.30
C LYS A 39 4.71 -5.58 16.18
N PRO A 40 4.62 -6.19 14.98
CA PRO A 40 5.31 -7.44 14.72
C PRO A 40 6.83 -7.23 14.85
N ASP A 41 7.58 -8.30 15.09
CA ASP A 41 9.04 -8.25 15.09
C ASP A 41 9.57 -7.97 13.67
N LYS A 42 8.98 -8.63 12.68
CA LYS A 42 9.37 -8.49 11.27
C LYS A 42 8.21 -8.75 10.32
N VAL A 43 8.15 -7.98 9.23
CA VAL A 43 7.24 -8.24 8.10
C VAL A 43 8.07 -8.42 6.83
N ILE A 44 7.97 -9.60 6.22
CA ILE A 44 8.65 -9.96 4.98
C ILE A 44 7.61 -10.02 3.86
N LEU A 45 7.85 -9.29 2.77
CA LEU A 45 6.98 -9.30 1.60
C LEU A 45 7.49 -10.29 0.54
N THR A 46 6.59 -11.03 -0.06
CA THR A 46 6.90 -11.93 -1.16
C THR A 46 5.91 -11.77 -2.30
N THR A 47 6.35 -12.04 -3.53
CA THR A 47 5.49 -11.93 -4.71
C THR A 47 4.80 -13.24 -5.10
N THR A 48 5.21 -14.37 -4.51
CA THR A 48 4.65 -15.71 -4.83
C THR A 48 4.54 -16.60 -3.59
N ILE A 49 3.56 -17.51 -3.58
CA ILE A 49 3.40 -18.54 -2.54
C ILE A 49 4.67 -19.40 -2.40
N MET A 50 5.29 -19.74 -3.53
CA MET A 50 6.51 -20.55 -3.53
C MET A 50 7.65 -19.85 -2.77
N LYS A 51 7.84 -18.53 -2.97
CA LYS A 51 8.82 -17.73 -2.22
C LYS A 51 8.44 -17.65 -0.75
N THR A 52 7.15 -17.45 -0.43
CA THR A 52 6.65 -17.47 0.96
C THR A 52 7.06 -18.74 1.67
N ASN A 53 6.74 -19.91 1.11
CA ASN A 53 7.04 -21.22 1.71
C ASN A 53 8.56 -21.46 1.80
N LYS A 54 9.34 -21.07 0.79
CA LYS A 54 10.81 -21.18 0.82
C LYS A 54 11.40 -20.38 1.99
N ILE A 55 11.00 -19.12 2.15
CA ILE A 55 11.49 -18.26 3.25
C ILE A 55 11.03 -18.82 4.60
N ALA A 56 9.77 -19.21 4.71
CA ALA A 56 9.24 -19.78 5.96
C ALA A 56 10.04 -21.00 6.43
N SER A 57 10.43 -21.89 5.50
CA SER A 57 11.22 -23.08 5.82
C SER A 57 12.67 -22.79 6.25
N GLN A 58 13.18 -21.59 6.00
CA GLN A 58 14.55 -21.18 6.35
C GLN A 58 14.62 -20.42 7.69
N LEU A 59 13.48 -19.97 8.20
CA LEU A 59 13.43 -19.26 9.48
C LEU A 59 13.47 -20.23 10.65
N THR A 60 14.21 -19.88 11.70
CA THR A 60 14.29 -20.65 12.95
C THR A 60 13.04 -20.51 13.82
N VAL A 61 12.30 -19.40 13.66
CA VAL A 61 11.02 -19.15 14.32
C VAL A 61 9.91 -19.35 13.29
N HIS A 62 8.84 -20.05 13.69
CA HIS A 62 7.69 -20.27 12.80
C HIS A 62 6.97 -18.94 12.51
N PRO A 63 7.01 -18.44 11.26
CA PRO A 63 6.35 -17.18 10.90
C PRO A 63 4.85 -17.39 10.71
N LEU A 64 4.07 -16.33 10.83
CA LEU A 64 2.68 -16.29 10.36
C LEU A 64 2.68 -16.09 8.84
N LEU A 65 2.03 -16.98 8.11
CA LEU A 65 1.84 -16.89 6.67
C LEU A 65 0.54 -16.13 6.39
N CYS A 66 0.68 -15.01 5.72
CA CYS A 66 -0.41 -14.04 5.53
C CYS A 66 -0.54 -13.66 4.05
N GLY A 67 -1.78 -13.37 3.63
CA GLY A 67 -2.00 -12.83 2.29
C GLY A 67 -3.08 -13.56 1.50
N GLU A 68 -3.10 -13.33 0.18
CA GLU A 68 -4.21 -13.80 -0.64
C GLU A 68 -3.77 -14.23 -2.05
N ARG A 69 -4.60 -15.10 -2.65
CA ARG A 69 -4.74 -15.28 -4.09
C ARG A 69 -6.23 -15.29 -4.45
N LYS A 70 -6.63 -14.46 -5.42
CA LYS A 70 -8.04 -14.22 -5.79
C LYS A 70 -8.91 -13.79 -4.60
N GLY A 71 -8.33 -13.07 -3.65
CA GLY A 71 -9.02 -12.54 -2.47
C GLY A 71 -9.07 -13.49 -1.27
N LEU A 72 -8.76 -14.78 -1.41
CA LEU A 72 -8.82 -15.80 -0.35
C LEU A 72 -7.42 -16.20 0.13
N PRO A 73 -7.27 -16.61 1.41
CA PRO A 73 -5.99 -17.13 1.90
C PRO A 73 -5.62 -18.41 1.13
N PRO A 74 -4.34 -18.55 0.72
CA PRO A 74 -3.83 -19.80 0.19
C PRO A 74 -3.92 -20.93 1.22
N GLU A 75 -3.95 -22.18 0.76
CA GLU A 75 -3.91 -23.35 1.65
C GLU A 75 -2.67 -23.31 2.56
N GLY A 76 -2.89 -23.54 3.86
CA GLY A 76 -1.86 -23.53 4.88
C GLY A 76 -1.42 -22.14 5.37
N PHE A 77 -2.11 -21.08 4.96
CA PHE A 77 -1.87 -19.73 5.49
C PHE A 77 -2.69 -19.51 6.78
N ASP A 78 -2.09 -18.76 7.71
CA ASP A 78 -2.72 -18.42 8.99
C ASP A 78 -3.79 -17.34 8.84
N PHE A 79 -3.56 -16.36 7.95
CA PHE A 79 -4.47 -15.25 7.68
C PHE A 79 -4.60 -14.97 6.18
N GLY A 80 -5.78 -14.48 5.80
CA GLY A 80 -6.02 -13.91 4.49
C GLY A 80 -5.43 -12.51 4.32
N ASN A 81 -6.14 -11.65 3.58
CA ASN A 81 -5.76 -10.25 3.36
C ASN A 81 -6.85 -9.30 3.91
N SER A 82 -7.44 -9.63 5.07
CA SER A 82 -8.48 -8.81 5.70
C SER A 82 -7.89 -7.86 6.75
N PRO A 83 -7.91 -6.53 6.51
CA PRO A 83 -7.45 -5.57 7.50
C PRO A 83 -8.30 -5.60 8.78
N ALA A 84 -9.59 -5.92 8.69
CA ALA A 84 -10.46 -6.04 9.85
C ALA A 84 -10.10 -7.26 10.73
N GLU A 85 -9.66 -8.37 10.13
CA GLU A 85 -9.14 -9.54 10.86
C GLU A 85 -7.81 -9.21 11.55
N TYR A 86 -6.86 -8.60 10.85
CA TYR A 86 -5.59 -8.18 11.43
C TYR A 86 -5.76 -7.19 12.58
N PHE A 87 -6.76 -6.31 12.50
CA PHE A 87 -7.03 -5.37 13.57
C PHE A 87 -7.42 -6.05 14.89
N LYS A 88 -8.02 -7.23 14.82
CA LYS A 88 -8.40 -8.07 15.98
C LYS A 88 -7.30 -9.07 16.40
N ALA A 89 -6.32 -9.31 15.53
CA ALA A 89 -5.26 -10.30 15.76
C ALA A 89 -4.18 -9.79 16.73
N ASP A 90 -3.55 -10.73 17.45
CA ASP A 90 -2.33 -10.49 18.23
C ASP A 90 -1.11 -10.81 17.38
N LEU A 91 -0.44 -9.77 16.90
CA LEU A 91 0.76 -9.88 16.08
C LEU A 91 2.02 -9.35 16.78
N LEU A 92 1.93 -8.96 18.06
CA LEU A 92 3.06 -8.42 18.80
C LEU A 92 4.24 -9.40 18.82
N GLY A 93 5.40 -8.93 18.34
CA GLY A 93 6.64 -9.73 18.31
C GLY A 93 6.61 -10.93 17.35
N LYS A 94 5.60 -11.06 16.49
CA LYS A 94 5.53 -12.14 15.50
C LYS A 94 6.33 -11.79 14.25
N THR A 95 6.91 -12.79 13.60
CA THR A 95 7.40 -12.67 12.23
C THR A 95 6.24 -12.96 11.28
N VAL A 96 5.97 -12.04 10.36
CA VAL A 96 4.91 -12.16 9.36
C VAL A 96 5.54 -12.27 7.98
N ILE A 97 5.10 -13.22 7.15
CA ILE A 97 5.41 -13.26 5.73
C ILE A 97 4.12 -12.99 4.97
N PHE A 98 4.11 -11.89 4.20
CA PHE A 98 2.91 -11.44 3.51
C PHE A 98 3.06 -11.50 1.99
N THR A 99 2.01 -11.96 1.31
CA THR A 99 1.96 -12.02 -0.17
C THR A 99 0.57 -11.64 -0.70
N SER A 100 0.52 -10.89 -1.80
CA SER A 100 -0.72 -10.55 -2.48
C SER A 100 -0.59 -10.63 -3.99
N SER A 101 -1.70 -10.59 -4.70
CA SER A 101 -1.73 -10.70 -6.16
C SER A 101 -1.17 -9.46 -6.87
N ASN A 102 -1.49 -8.27 -6.37
CA ASN A 102 -1.13 -6.98 -6.99
C ASN A 102 -0.18 -6.15 -6.11
N GLY A 103 -0.54 -5.86 -4.86
CA GLY A 103 0.19 -4.92 -4.01
C GLY A 103 1.65 -5.29 -3.78
N THR A 104 1.97 -6.55 -3.51
CA THR A 104 3.37 -6.95 -3.30
C THR A 104 4.20 -6.89 -4.57
N ARG A 105 3.59 -7.01 -5.77
CA ARG A 105 4.27 -6.75 -7.04
C ARG A 105 4.53 -5.27 -7.24
N ALA A 106 3.50 -4.43 -7.06
CA ALA A 106 3.64 -2.97 -7.17
C ALA A 106 4.74 -2.43 -6.23
N ILE A 107 4.85 -2.97 -5.00
CA ILE A 107 5.94 -2.63 -4.08
C ILE A 107 7.29 -3.08 -4.65
N ALA A 108 7.38 -4.30 -5.20
CA ALA A 108 8.61 -4.82 -5.79
C ALA A 108 9.09 -3.99 -6.99
N ASP A 109 8.17 -3.47 -7.79
CA ASP A 109 8.47 -2.67 -8.99
C ASP A 109 9.06 -1.29 -8.66
N VAL A 110 8.91 -0.81 -7.42
CA VAL A 110 9.39 0.52 -7.00
C VAL A 110 10.54 0.48 -5.99
N THR A 111 11.14 -0.68 -5.76
CA THR A 111 12.22 -0.86 -4.75
C THR A 111 13.47 -0.02 -4.98
N VAL A 112 13.67 0.48 -6.20
CA VAL A 112 14.81 1.36 -6.55
C VAL A 112 14.51 2.84 -6.34
N ALA A 113 13.31 3.20 -5.87
CA ALA A 113 12.95 4.58 -5.57
C ALA A 113 13.82 5.15 -4.43
N ALA A 114 13.90 6.49 -4.34
CA ALA A 114 14.65 7.16 -3.28
C ALA A 114 14.11 6.81 -1.88
N ASN A 115 12.81 6.64 -1.76
CA ASN A 115 12.13 6.04 -0.61
C ASN A 115 10.76 5.49 -1.03
N VAL A 116 10.25 4.48 -0.31
CA VAL A 116 8.96 3.85 -0.59
C VAL A 116 8.14 3.75 0.68
N TYR A 117 6.95 4.34 0.64
CA TYR A 117 5.93 4.24 1.68
C TYR A 117 4.71 3.49 1.18
N LEU A 118 3.91 2.93 2.10
CA LEU A 118 2.61 2.35 1.78
C LEU A 118 1.50 3.26 2.28
N GLY A 119 0.58 3.60 1.38
CA GLY A 119 -0.52 4.52 1.64
C GLY A 119 -1.90 3.87 1.46
N CYS A 120 -2.85 4.29 2.30
CA CYS A 120 -4.26 3.94 2.23
C CYS A 120 -5.10 5.00 2.97
N PHE A 121 -6.42 4.81 3.06
CA PHE A 121 -7.26 5.73 3.84
C PHE A 121 -6.94 5.69 5.34
N LEU A 122 -6.57 4.52 5.88
CA LEU A 122 -6.33 4.33 7.31
C LEU A 122 -5.18 5.17 7.85
N ASN A 123 -4.18 5.51 7.01
CA ASN A 123 -3.01 6.28 7.40
C ASN A 123 -2.77 7.53 6.52
N GLY A 124 -3.79 8.02 5.86
CA GLY A 124 -3.67 9.00 4.79
C GLY A 124 -2.95 10.29 5.18
N SER A 125 -3.30 10.91 6.31
CA SER A 125 -2.62 12.12 6.78
C SER A 125 -1.17 11.85 7.19
N ALA A 126 -0.91 10.73 7.84
CA ALA A 126 0.44 10.36 8.29
C ALA A 126 1.38 10.09 7.11
N VAL A 127 0.92 9.29 6.11
CA VAL A 127 1.74 8.99 4.94
C VAL A 127 1.95 10.21 4.05
N ALA A 128 0.93 11.04 3.87
CA ALA A 128 1.05 12.29 3.12
C ALA A 128 2.10 13.22 3.74
N LYS A 129 2.05 13.38 5.07
CA LYS A 129 3.03 14.18 5.79
C LYS A 129 4.44 13.61 5.67
N LYS A 130 4.61 12.31 5.89
CA LYS A 130 5.93 11.67 5.83
C LYS A 130 6.54 11.75 4.43
N ALA A 131 5.74 11.52 3.37
CA ALA A 131 6.19 11.67 1.99
C ALA A 131 6.56 13.12 1.64
N TYR A 132 5.75 14.09 2.07
CA TYR A 132 6.04 15.51 1.87
C TYR A 132 7.30 15.95 2.58
N ASP A 133 7.44 15.64 3.88
CA ASP A 133 8.62 16.01 4.67
C ASP A 133 9.92 15.44 4.06
N TYR A 134 9.89 14.16 3.63
CA TYR A 134 11.03 13.55 2.96
C TYR A 134 11.35 14.22 1.62
N ALA A 135 10.32 14.48 0.81
CA ALA A 135 10.47 15.11 -0.50
C ALA A 135 11.09 16.50 -0.38
N VAL A 136 10.63 17.30 0.56
CA VAL A 136 11.19 18.64 0.83
C VAL A 136 12.63 18.56 1.34
N ALA A 137 12.91 17.68 2.32
CA ALA A 137 14.24 17.57 2.91
C ALA A 137 15.32 17.08 1.93
N HIS A 138 14.92 16.30 0.90
CA HIS A 138 15.85 15.67 -0.06
C HIS A 138 15.70 16.19 -1.49
N GLU A 139 14.91 17.25 -1.70
CA GLU A 139 14.63 17.84 -3.03
C GLU A 139 14.12 16.78 -4.04
N LYS A 140 13.14 15.98 -3.62
CA LYS A 140 12.57 14.90 -4.42
C LYS A 140 11.17 15.23 -4.91
N ASP A 141 10.74 14.55 -5.96
CA ASP A 141 9.37 14.51 -6.42
C ASP A 141 8.59 13.40 -5.70
N ILE A 142 7.26 13.51 -5.63
CA ILE A 142 6.38 12.50 -5.03
C ILE A 142 5.60 11.81 -6.14
N LEU A 143 5.67 10.48 -6.17
CA LEU A 143 4.88 9.65 -7.06
C LEU A 143 3.98 8.71 -6.26
N PHE A 144 2.67 8.84 -6.40
CA PHE A 144 1.72 7.84 -5.93
C PHE A 144 1.60 6.74 -6.98
N VAL A 145 1.77 5.49 -6.57
CA VAL A 145 1.77 4.33 -7.46
C VAL A 145 0.61 3.41 -7.08
N CYS A 146 -0.45 3.42 -7.89
CA CYS A 146 -1.55 2.49 -7.74
C CYS A 146 -1.12 1.08 -8.18
N ALA A 147 -1.42 0.07 -7.37
CA ALA A 147 -1.15 -1.32 -7.73
C ALA A 147 -2.02 -1.78 -8.91
N GLY A 148 -3.19 -1.20 -9.03
CA GLY A 148 -4.16 -1.62 -10.02
C GLY A 148 -4.66 -3.04 -9.78
N ARG A 149 -5.40 -3.55 -10.75
CA ARG A 149 -5.90 -4.92 -10.70
C ARG A 149 -5.55 -5.65 -12.01
N GLU A 150 -4.76 -6.73 -11.91
CA GLU A 150 -4.33 -7.50 -13.10
C GLU A 150 -3.68 -6.58 -14.16
N GLU A 151 -2.78 -5.71 -13.71
CA GLU A 151 -2.07 -4.71 -14.54
C GLU A 151 -2.97 -3.66 -15.21
N LYS A 152 -4.22 -3.53 -14.75
CA LYS A 152 -5.19 -2.56 -15.25
C LYS A 152 -5.54 -1.52 -14.20
N PHE A 153 -6.04 -0.39 -14.66
CA PHE A 153 -6.59 0.68 -13.84
C PHE A 153 -7.61 0.13 -12.82
N ALA A 154 -7.48 0.57 -11.56
CA ALA A 154 -8.42 0.30 -10.48
C ALA A 154 -8.95 1.61 -9.90
N ILE A 155 -10.28 1.78 -9.92
CA ILE A 155 -10.91 3.03 -9.51
C ILE A 155 -10.78 3.29 -8.01
N ASP A 156 -10.73 2.25 -7.21
CA ASP A 156 -10.54 2.31 -5.76
C ASP A 156 -9.15 2.83 -5.38
N ASP A 157 -8.09 2.35 -6.04
CA ASP A 157 -6.73 2.86 -5.87
C ASP A 157 -6.61 4.31 -6.35
N ALA A 158 -7.17 4.62 -7.53
CA ALA A 158 -7.16 5.96 -8.08
C ALA A 158 -7.90 6.98 -7.19
N TYR A 159 -9.01 6.57 -6.59
CA TYR A 159 -9.76 7.39 -5.63
C TYR A 159 -8.95 7.62 -4.35
N CYS A 160 -8.30 6.58 -3.83
CA CYS A 160 -7.40 6.70 -2.68
C CYS A 160 -6.20 7.60 -3.01
N ALA A 161 -5.60 7.47 -4.20
CA ALA A 161 -4.53 8.35 -4.66
C ALA A 161 -4.96 9.82 -4.67
N GLY A 162 -6.15 10.12 -5.18
CA GLY A 162 -6.71 11.48 -5.16
C GLY A 162 -6.88 12.03 -3.74
N TYR A 163 -7.34 11.19 -2.79
CA TYR A 163 -7.38 11.56 -1.37
C TYR A 163 -5.98 11.89 -0.85
N LEU A 164 -4.98 11.02 -1.08
CA LEU A 164 -3.61 11.23 -0.59
C LEU A 164 -2.96 12.48 -1.21
N VAL A 165 -3.13 12.69 -2.53
CA VAL A 165 -2.69 13.91 -3.20
C VAL A 165 -3.30 15.15 -2.55
N SER A 166 -4.61 15.13 -2.25
CA SER A 166 -5.28 16.25 -1.58
C SER A 166 -4.69 16.54 -0.20
N ARG A 167 -4.29 15.49 0.53
CA ARG A 167 -3.62 15.65 1.85
C ARG A 167 -2.24 16.28 1.69
N VAL A 168 -1.42 15.84 0.72
CA VAL A 168 -0.11 16.46 0.46
C VAL A 168 -0.29 17.93 0.06
N VAL A 169 -1.20 18.24 -0.87
CA VAL A 169 -1.45 19.62 -1.30
C VAL A 169 -1.84 20.53 -0.12
N SER A 170 -2.60 20.00 0.85
CA SER A 170 -3.01 20.77 2.03
C SER A 170 -1.84 21.08 3.00
N LEU A 171 -0.70 20.43 2.89
CA LEU A 171 0.50 20.66 3.69
C LEU A 171 1.45 21.69 3.07
N ILE A 172 1.28 21.98 1.78
CA ILE A 172 2.22 22.84 1.05
C ILE A 172 2.02 24.29 1.48
N SER A 173 3.10 24.93 1.91
CA SER A 173 3.09 26.35 2.25
C SER A 173 3.04 27.21 0.99
N SER A 174 2.56 28.47 1.13
CA SER A 174 2.49 29.45 0.05
C SER A 174 3.82 29.72 -0.66
N ASP A 175 4.93 29.47 0.03
CA ASP A 175 6.27 29.77 -0.46
C ASP A 175 6.95 28.58 -1.15
N THR A 176 6.26 27.41 -1.20
CA THR A 176 6.79 26.21 -1.84
C THR A 176 6.27 26.08 -3.27
N GLU A 177 7.17 26.16 -4.25
CA GLU A 177 6.82 25.91 -5.65
C GLU A 177 6.56 24.40 -5.88
N PHE A 178 5.39 24.09 -6.39
CA PHE A 178 5.01 22.73 -6.80
C PHE A 178 4.16 22.75 -8.05
N ARG A 179 4.07 21.59 -8.68
CA ARG A 179 3.14 21.33 -9.77
C ARG A 179 2.52 19.94 -9.65
N LEU A 180 1.32 19.82 -10.16
CA LEU A 180 0.62 18.54 -10.28
C LEU A 180 0.82 17.99 -11.70
N GLY A 181 1.22 16.73 -11.80
CA GLY A 181 1.20 15.98 -13.04
C GLY A 181 -0.24 15.67 -13.48
N ASP A 182 -0.39 15.18 -14.69
CA ASP A 182 -1.72 14.87 -15.27
C ASP A 182 -2.41 13.75 -14.48
N GLY A 183 -1.65 12.75 -14.02
CA GLY A 183 -2.16 11.67 -13.16
C GLY A 183 -2.69 12.18 -11.82
N ALA A 184 -1.98 13.11 -11.17
CA ALA A 184 -2.43 13.72 -9.93
C ALA A 184 -3.69 14.58 -10.12
N GLN A 185 -3.78 15.33 -11.21
CA GLN A 185 -4.97 16.10 -11.54
C GLN A 185 -6.18 15.19 -11.80
N ALA A 186 -5.97 14.10 -12.54
CA ALA A 186 -7.02 13.11 -12.80
C ALA A 186 -7.49 12.43 -11.50
N ALA A 187 -6.56 12.02 -10.63
CA ALA A 187 -6.88 11.41 -9.33
C ALA A 187 -7.68 12.37 -8.43
N LEU A 188 -7.29 13.65 -8.36
CA LEU A 188 -8.06 14.69 -7.65
C LEU A 188 -9.46 14.86 -8.24
N GLY A 189 -9.58 14.82 -9.56
CA GLY A 189 -10.88 14.87 -10.26
C GLY A 189 -11.76 13.68 -9.87
N ILE A 190 -11.22 12.47 -9.84
CA ILE A 190 -11.92 11.26 -9.39
C ILE A 190 -12.36 11.41 -7.92
N PHE A 191 -11.44 11.81 -7.03
CA PHE A 191 -11.75 12.02 -5.62
C PHE A 191 -12.81 13.09 -5.40
N GLY A 192 -12.75 14.17 -6.15
CA GLY A 192 -13.73 15.27 -6.07
C GLY A 192 -15.11 14.94 -6.63
N TYR A 193 -15.18 14.04 -7.63
CA TYR A 193 -16.45 13.66 -8.28
C TYR A 193 -17.29 12.72 -7.41
N TYR A 194 -16.71 11.67 -6.83
CA TYR A 194 -17.43 10.73 -6.02
C TYR A 194 -17.64 11.28 -4.60
N ARG A 195 -18.90 11.31 -4.14
CA ARG A 195 -19.31 11.83 -2.83
C ARG A 195 -19.62 10.72 -1.83
N ASP A 196 -19.83 9.50 -2.31
CA ASP A 196 -20.14 8.33 -1.52
C ASP A 196 -19.00 7.33 -1.65
N ASP A 197 -18.08 7.40 -0.69
CA ASP A 197 -16.87 6.58 -0.61
C ASP A 197 -17.23 5.09 -0.59
N LYS A 198 -18.24 4.73 0.22
CA LYS A 198 -18.65 3.35 0.38
C LYS A 198 -19.17 2.76 -0.92
N ARG A 199 -20.06 3.49 -1.58
CA ARG A 199 -20.60 3.08 -2.87
C ARG A 199 -19.51 2.95 -3.93
N LEU A 200 -18.52 3.83 -3.93
CA LEU A 200 -17.39 3.73 -4.87
C LEU A 200 -16.61 2.43 -4.62
N LEU A 201 -16.24 2.13 -3.37
CA LEU A 201 -15.52 0.90 -3.07
C LEU A 201 -16.35 -0.34 -3.43
N GLU A 202 -17.64 -0.37 -3.08
CA GLU A 202 -18.55 -1.49 -3.40
C GLU A 202 -18.71 -1.73 -4.91
N MET A 203 -18.71 -0.67 -5.74
CA MET A 203 -18.84 -0.79 -7.19
C MET A 203 -17.52 -1.10 -7.91
N SER A 204 -16.37 -0.90 -7.27
CA SER A 204 -15.07 -1.22 -7.84
C SER A 204 -14.92 -2.72 -8.11
N GLY A 205 -14.01 -3.08 -9.01
CA GLY A 205 -13.75 -4.48 -9.31
C GLY A 205 -13.19 -5.26 -8.10
N ALA A 206 -12.35 -4.61 -7.28
CA ALA A 206 -11.80 -5.22 -6.07
C ALA A 206 -12.87 -5.32 -4.98
N GLY A 207 -13.69 -4.27 -4.78
CA GLY A 207 -14.79 -4.28 -3.82
C GLY A 207 -15.83 -5.36 -4.10
N LYS A 208 -16.26 -5.52 -5.35
CA LYS A 208 -17.16 -6.61 -5.74
C LYS A 208 -16.57 -7.98 -5.37
N ASN A 209 -15.30 -8.21 -5.67
CA ASN A 209 -14.65 -9.46 -5.29
C ASN A 209 -14.67 -9.69 -3.77
N VAL A 210 -14.41 -8.64 -2.97
CA VAL A 210 -14.45 -8.72 -1.50
C VAL A 210 -15.86 -9.04 -0.98
N ILE A 211 -16.89 -8.47 -1.60
CA ILE A 211 -18.31 -8.79 -1.28
C ILE A 211 -18.62 -10.24 -1.64
N ASP A 212 -18.25 -10.69 -2.84
CA ASP A 212 -18.55 -12.03 -3.36
C ASP A 212 -17.92 -13.15 -2.50
N ILE A 213 -16.76 -12.88 -1.88
CA ILE A 213 -16.10 -13.83 -0.96
C ILE A 213 -16.55 -13.67 0.51
N GLY A 214 -17.57 -12.83 0.79
CA GLY A 214 -18.17 -12.70 2.11
C GLY A 214 -17.43 -11.79 3.09
N LEU A 215 -16.50 -10.93 2.62
CA LEU A 215 -15.68 -10.04 3.45
C LEU A 215 -16.10 -8.55 3.34
N SER A 216 -17.39 -8.28 3.15
CA SER A 216 -17.91 -6.91 2.96
C SER A 216 -17.60 -5.96 4.14
N GLU A 217 -17.38 -6.48 5.35
CA GLU A 217 -16.97 -5.70 6.53
C GLU A 217 -15.64 -4.96 6.28
N ASP A 218 -14.73 -5.54 5.48
CA ASP A 218 -13.47 -4.89 5.13
C ASP A 218 -13.69 -3.54 4.46
N LEU A 219 -14.68 -3.42 3.56
CA LEU A 219 -14.95 -2.16 2.85
C LEU A 219 -15.33 -1.03 3.81
N THR A 220 -16.11 -1.34 4.85
CA THR A 220 -16.45 -0.36 5.88
C THR A 220 -15.26 -0.02 6.76
N PHE A 221 -14.42 -1.01 7.09
CA PHE A 221 -13.21 -0.81 7.87
C PHE A 221 -12.20 0.09 7.13
N LEU A 222 -11.99 -0.14 5.84
CA LEU A 222 -11.07 0.61 5.00
C LEU A 222 -11.36 2.11 4.93
N LEU A 223 -12.62 2.52 5.11
CA LEU A 223 -13.05 3.92 5.04
C LEU A 223 -12.80 4.72 6.34
N GLN A 224 -12.26 4.10 7.37
CA GLN A 224 -11.91 4.80 8.62
C GLN A 224 -10.63 5.62 8.43
N ARG A 225 -10.80 6.81 7.84
CA ARG A 225 -9.67 7.70 7.53
C ARG A 225 -8.87 8.05 8.77
N ASP A 226 -7.55 7.98 8.63
CA ASP A 226 -6.57 8.39 9.66
C ASP A 226 -6.75 7.64 11.00
N LEU A 227 -7.26 6.40 10.96
CA LEU A 227 -7.37 5.54 12.14
C LEU A 227 -5.99 5.12 12.70
N ILE A 228 -4.97 5.08 11.84
CA ILE A 228 -3.64 4.55 12.15
C ILE A 228 -2.58 5.59 11.76
N GLU A 229 -1.69 5.93 12.70
CA GLU A 229 -0.59 6.86 12.44
C GLU A 229 0.66 6.20 11.85
N VAL A 230 0.67 4.86 11.80
CA VAL A 230 1.80 4.10 11.27
C VAL A 230 1.93 4.30 9.76
N VAL A 231 3.13 4.59 9.31
CA VAL A 231 3.48 4.69 7.90
C VAL A 231 4.47 3.58 7.57
N PRO A 232 4.01 2.50 6.93
CA PRO A 232 4.91 1.45 6.49
C PRO A 232 5.94 2.00 5.50
N GLU A 233 7.22 1.73 5.78
CA GLU A 233 8.35 2.14 4.95
C GLU A 233 9.09 0.89 4.48
N LEU A 234 9.37 0.81 3.20
CA LEU A 234 10.15 -0.28 2.65
C LEU A 234 11.62 -0.09 3.01
N ILE A 235 12.21 -1.07 3.67
CA ILE A 235 13.65 -1.12 3.84
C ILE A 235 14.21 -2.12 2.84
N THR A 236 14.94 -1.60 1.89
CA THR A 236 15.82 -2.40 1.05
C THR A 236 17.10 -2.57 1.85
N ASP A 237 17.21 -3.67 2.61
CA ASP A 237 18.51 -4.06 3.16
C ASP A 237 19.53 -4.05 2.02
N ASN A 238 20.77 -3.60 2.29
CA ASN A 238 21.90 -3.61 1.34
C ASN A 238 22.24 -5.02 0.80
N ASN A 239 21.36 -5.98 0.95
CA ASN A 239 21.45 -7.31 0.41
C ASN A 239 20.44 -7.46 -0.74
N PRO A 240 20.86 -7.17 -1.99
CA PRO A 240 19.99 -7.17 -3.17
C PRO A 240 19.68 -8.60 -3.64
N ASN A 241 19.55 -9.56 -2.74
CA ASN A 241 19.16 -10.90 -3.15
C ASN A 241 17.64 -10.98 -3.28
N PRO A 242 17.08 -10.82 -4.50
CA PRO A 242 15.64 -10.88 -4.74
C PRO A 242 15.02 -12.25 -4.39
N GLU A 243 15.86 -13.21 -3.98
CA GLU A 243 15.40 -14.52 -3.49
C GLU A 243 14.77 -14.47 -2.11
N TYR A 244 15.08 -13.45 -1.28
CA TYR A 244 14.70 -13.42 0.15
C TYR A 244 13.54 -12.49 0.52
N GLY A 245 12.82 -11.94 -0.49
CA GLY A 245 11.71 -11.01 -0.21
C GLY A 245 12.20 -9.61 0.21
N PHE A 246 11.24 -8.72 0.45
CA PHE A 246 11.49 -7.35 0.92
C PHE A 246 10.99 -7.23 2.35
N SER A 247 11.62 -6.39 3.17
CA SER A 247 11.15 -6.12 4.53
C SER A 247 10.47 -4.77 4.60
N VAL A 248 9.38 -4.69 5.36
CA VAL A 248 8.67 -3.43 5.65
C VAL A 248 8.75 -3.20 7.15
N PHE A 249 9.11 -1.98 7.54
CA PHE A 249 9.22 -1.60 8.94
C PHE A 249 8.45 -0.31 9.24
N LEU A 250 8.37 0.02 10.54
CA LEU A 250 7.82 1.27 11.08
C LEU A 250 8.79 2.42 10.92
#